data_190c738d61f439ec1d532f63b533eb37
#
_entry.id   190c738d61f439ec1d532f63b533eb37
#
_cell.length_a   1.000
_cell.length_b   1.000
_cell.length_c   1.000
_cell.angle_alpha   90.00
_cell.angle_beta   90.00
_cell.angle_gamma   90.00
#
_symmetry.space_group_name_H-M   'P 1'
#
loop_
_entity.id
_entity.type
_entity.pdbx_description
1 polymer ?
#
loop_
_entity_poly.entity_id
_entity_poly.type
_entity_poly.pdbx_seq_one_letter_code
_entity_poly.pdbx_strand_id
1 'polypeptide(L)'
;GEALTLLPLFFPEAIPALYVGCLLANLASPFLLYDLTIGPLATLAAAVCTYLIGVALRKYTGKGAAALKVGLGGVFPILFNAFVIPAVIVFLCSEGADATIAVYWTTFASFLLTETVWVIGLGTPLYAFVSGMRKKGVSAFTDSKKKTAHTLPSETQESPAEPAPPLSQQNKP
;
A
#
# COMPACT_ATOMS: atom_id res chain seq x y z
N GLY A 1 8.70 -9.25 5.30
CA GLY A 1 7.71 -8.17 5.14
C GLY A 1 6.59 -8.49 4.16
N GLU A 2 6.59 -9.70 3.56
CA GLU A 2 5.83 -10.04 2.33
C GLU A 2 4.31 -9.90 2.52
N ALA A 3 3.77 -10.24 3.69
CA ALA A 3 2.34 -10.03 3.98
C ALA A 3 1.91 -8.55 3.90
N LEU A 4 2.83 -7.61 4.20
CA LEU A 4 2.56 -6.17 4.15
C LEU A 4 2.44 -5.63 2.72
N THR A 5 2.91 -6.38 1.72
CA THR A 5 2.85 -5.98 0.30
C THR A 5 1.42 -5.88 -0.24
N LEU A 6 0.41 -6.38 0.50
CA LEU A 6 -1.00 -6.18 0.20
C LEU A 6 -1.60 -4.88 0.74
N LEU A 7 -0.89 -4.14 1.63
CA LEU A 7 -1.40 -2.86 2.17
C LEU A 7 -1.66 -1.78 1.12
N PRO A 8 -0.90 -1.68 0.01
CA PRO A 8 -1.22 -0.74 -1.06
C PRO A 8 -2.61 -0.92 -1.67
N LEU A 9 -3.25 -2.09 -1.55
CA LEU A 9 -4.66 -2.26 -1.94
C LEU A 9 -5.60 -1.26 -1.24
N PHE A 10 -5.20 -0.77 -0.06
CA PHE A 10 -6.00 0.12 0.77
C PHE A 10 -5.44 1.54 0.86
N PHE A 11 -4.11 1.69 0.90
CA PHE A 11 -3.42 2.93 1.25
C PHE A 11 -2.25 3.20 0.29
N PRO A 12 -2.24 4.35 -0.41
CA PRO A 12 -1.09 4.75 -1.23
C PRO A 12 0.16 5.03 -0.38
N GLU A 13 -0.02 5.42 0.89
CA GLU A 13 1.06 5.66 1.85
C GLU A 13 1.87 4.40 2.17
N ALA A 14 1.30 3.22 1.94
CA ALA A 14 2.02 1.96 2.09
C ALA A 14 3.14 1.80 1.04
N ILE A 15 3.05 2.46 -0.12
CA ILE A 15 4.06 2.37 -1.19
C ILE A 15 5.42 2.86 -0.69
N PRO A 16 5.58 4.13 -0.25
CA PRO A 16 6.85 4.61 0.28
C PRO A 16 7.26 3.88 1.57
N ALA A 17 6.32 3.46 2.40
CA ALA A 17 6.63 2.71 3.62
C ALA A 17 7.26 1.35 3.31
N LEU A 18 6.78 0.62 2.32
CA LEU A 18 7.34 -0.65 1.87
C LEU A 18 8.73 -0.46 1.25
N TYR A 19 8.91 0.59 0.44
CA TYR A 19 10.21 0.91 -0.14
C TYR A 19 11.26 1.18 0.94
N VAL A 20 10.96 2.06 1.90
CA VAL A 20 11.87 2.37 3.01
C VAL A 20 12.09 1.15 3.91
N GLY A 21 11.03 0.39 4.20
CA GLY A 21 11.12 -0.85 4.96
C GLY A 21 12.03 -1.89 4.31
N CYS A 22 11.97 -2.04 2.97
CA CYS A 22 12.84 -2.91 2.21
C CYS A 22 14.31 -2.42 2.26
N LEU A 23 14.54 -1.11 2.09
CA LEU A 23 15.88 -0.52 2.25
C LEU A 23 16.48 -0.85 3.63
N LEU A 24 15.72 -0.59 4.70
CA LEU A 24 16.20 -0.82 6.06
C LEU A 24 16.46 -2.30 6.34
N ALA A 25 15.60 -3.20 5.85
CA ALA A 25 15.77 -4.64 6.01
C ALA A 25 17.05 -5.15 5.33
N ASN A 26 17.41 -4.54 4.21
CA ASN A 26 18.57 -4.94 3.40
C ASN A 26 19.91 -4.33 3.83
N LEU A 27 19.92 -3.43 4.82
CA LEU A 27 21.16 -2.83 5.34
C LEU A 27 22.15 -3.85 5.93
N ALA A 28 21.65 -4.98 6.40
CA ALA A 28 22.47 -6.06 6.96
C ALA A 28 22.78 -7.17 5.94
N SER A 29 22.44 -6.99 4.67
CA SER A 29 22.67 -7.99 3.64
C SER A 29 24.16 -8.13 3.28
N PRO A 30 24.67 -9.35 3.06
CA PRO A 30 26.00 -9.57 2.51
C PRO A 30 26.15 -9.04 1.08
N PHE A 31 25.04 -8.87 0.34
CA PHE A 31 25.01 -8.35 -1.03
C PHE A 31 24.47 -6.91 -1.09
N LEU A 32 24.91 -6.10 -0.13
CA LEU A 32 24.42 -4.76 0.18
C LEU A 32 24.11 -3.89 -1.04
N LEU A 33 25.02 -3.87 -2.04
CA LEU A 33 24.87 -3.02 -3.22
C LEU A 33 23.62 -3.38 -4.05
N TYR A 34 23.44 -4.67 -4.31
CA TYR A 34 22.30 -5.16 -5.11
C TYR A 34 20.99 -5.12 -4.33
N ASP A 35 21.05 -5.49 -3.07
CA ASP A 35 19.86 -5.54 -2.20
C ASP A 35 19.37 -4.16 -1.79
N LEU A 36 20.24 -3.14 -1.75
CA LEU A 36 19.83 -1.75 -1.54
C LEU A 36 19.33 -1.04 -2.80
N THR A 37 19.64 -1.57 -3.98
CA THR A 37 19.22 -0.95 -5.24
C THR A 37 18.07 -1.71 -5.89
N ILE A 38 18.28 -2.97 -6.23
CA ILE A 38 17.36 -3.77 -7.03
C ILE A 38 16.16 -4.22 -6.17
N GLY A 39 16.40 -4.68 -4.93
CA GLY A 39 15.35 -5.15 -4.02
C GLY A 39 14.26 -4.09 -3.76
N PRO A 40 14.62 -2.89 -3.27
CA PRO A 40 13.65 -1.83 -3.02
C PRO A 40 12.94 -1.31 -4.27
N LEU A 41 13.63 -1.28 -5.42
CA LEU A 41 12.98 -0.90 -6.70
C LEU A 41 11.96 -1.96 -7.14
N ALA A 42 12.26 -3.24 -7.00
CA ALA A 42 11.31 -4.31 -7.27
C ALA A 42 10.10 -4.22 -6.33
N THR A 43 10.34 -3.99 -5.04
CA THR A 43 9.28 -3.78 -4.03
C THR A 43 8.42 -2.56 -4.37
N LEU A 44 9.03 -1.45 -4.78
CA LEU A 44 8.32 -0.24 -5.20
C LEU A 44 7.42 -0.52 -6.40
N ALA A 45 7.95 -1.15 -7.46
CA ALA A 45 7.20 -1.50 -8.65
C ALA A 45 6.01 -2.43 -8.32
N ALA A 46 6.25 -3.47 -7.53
CA ALA A 46 5.21 -4.38 -7.06
C ALA A 46 4.12 -3.65 -6.25
N ALA A 47 4.51 -2.77 -5.32
CA ALA A 47 3.58 -1.99 -4.50
C ALA A 47 2.71 -1.05 -5.33
N VAL A 48 3.28 -0.39 -6.34
CA VAL A 48 2.52 0.45 -7.29
C VAL A 48 1.50 -0.38 -8.06
N CYS A 49 1.91 -1.53 -8.62
CA CYS A 49 1.00 -2.43 -9.32
C CYS A 49 -0.13 -2.93 -8.40
N THR A 50 0.19 -3.34 -7.18
CA THR A 50 -0.80 -3.74 -6.17
C THR A 50 -1.79 -2.62 -5.86
N TYR A 51 -1.31 -1.38 -5.73
CA TYR A 51 -2.17 -0.21 -5.54
C TYR A 51 -3.12 0.01 -6.72
N LEU A 52 -2.61 -0.07 -7.95
CA LEU A 52 -3.45 0.08 -9.16
C LEU A 52 -4.56 -0.98 -9.22
N ILE A 53 -4.28 -2.23 -8.84
CA ILE A 53 -5.30 -3.27 -8.68
C ILE A 53 -6.33 -2.87 -7.62
N GLY A 54 -5.89 -2.32 -6.49
CA GLY A 54 -6.78 -1.81 -5.44
C GLY A 54 -7.73 -0.73 -5.95
N VAL A 55 -7.22 0.20 -6.76
CA VAL A 55 -8.00 1.26 -7.39
C VAL A 55 -8.98 0.69 -8.44
N ALA A 56 -8.49 -0.17 -9.35
CA ALA A 56 -9.29 -0.78 -10.40
C ALA A 56 -10.46 -1.61 -9.84
N LEU A 57 -10.20 -2.36 -8.78
CA LEU A 57 -11.19 -3.21 -8.14
C LEU A 57 -11.98 -2.52 -7.01
N ARG A 58 -11.87 -1.20 -6.86
CA ARG A 58 -12.52 -0.44 -5.78
C ARG A 58 -14.04 -0.61 -5.75
N LYS A 59 -14.66 -0.70 -6.91
CA LYS A 59 -16.12 -0.84 -7.08
C LYS A 59 -16.64 -2.23 -6.71
N TYR A 60 -15.79 -3.25 -6.75
CA TYR A 60 -16.19 -4.61 -6.45
C TYR A 60 -16.19 -4.85 -4.94
N THR A 61 -17.30 -5.39 -4.43
CA THR A 61 -17.52 -5.67 -3.00
C THR A 61 -17.98 -7.12 -2.80
N GLY A 62 -17.81 -7.63 -1.59
CA GLY A 62 -18.20 -9.01 -1.23
C GLY A 62 -17.01 -9.96 -1.08
N LYS A 63 -17.29 -11.21 -0.70
CA LYS A 63 -16.26 -12.24 -0.43
C LYS A 63 -15.45 -12.60 -1.67
N GLY A 64 -16.11 -12.75 -2.83
CA GLY A 64 -15.44 -13.02 -4.10
C GLY A 64 -14.52 -11.87 -4.55
N ALA A 65 -14.95 -10.62 -4.35
CA ALA A 65 -14.14 -9.46 -4.64
C ALA A 65 -12.91 -9.34 -3.72
N ALA A 66 -13.03 -9.77 -2.46
CA ALA A 66 -11.90 -9.83 -1.53
C ALA A 66 -10.84 -10.83 -2.00
N ALA A 67 -11.27 -12.05 -2.37
CA ALA A 67 -10.35 -13.06 -2.92
C ALA A 67 -9.69 -12.60 -4.22
N LEU A 68 -10.43 -11.93 -5.10
CA LEU A 68 -9.89 -11.37 -6.34
C LEU A 68 -8.86 -10.28 -6.07
N LYS A 69 -9.10 -9.38 -5.11
CA LYS A 69 -8.16 -8.32 -4.71
C LYS A 69 -6.88 -8.87 -4.12
N VAL A 70 -6.99 -9.84 -3.21
CA VAL A 70 -5.84 -10.51 -2.61
C VAL A 70 -5.06 -11.28 -3.67
N GLY A 71 -5.73 -12.06 -4.52
CA GLY A 71 -5.09 -12.84 -5.58
C GLY A 71 -4.36 -11.94 -6.58
N LEU A 72 -5.07 -11.01 -7.23
CA LEU A 72 -4.47 -10.13 -8.23
C LEU A 72 -3.47 -9.14 -7.63
N GLY A 73 -3.75 -8.59 -6.43
CA GLY A 73 -2.82 -7.71 -5.73
C GLY A 73 -1.55 -8.42 -5.28
N GLY A 74 -1.66 -9.70 -4.88
CA GLY A 74 -0.52 -10.52 -4.46
C GLY A 74 0.33 -11.05 -5.61
N VAL A 75 -0.22 -11.17 -6.83
CA VAL A 75 0.54 -11.66 -8.00
C VAL A 75 1.79 -10.82 -8.26
N PHE A 76 1.70 -9.49 -8.17
CA PHE A 76 2.82 -8.61 -8.48
C PHE A 76 3.99 -8.76 -7.51
N PRO A 77 3.83 -8.64 -6.17
CA PRO A 77 4.93 -8.88 -5.26
C PRO A 77 5.51 -10.30 -5.39
N ILE A 78 4.68 -11.33 -5.56
CA ILE A 78 5.12 -12.70 -5.77
C ILE A 78 6.00 -12.80 -7.03
N LEU A 79 5.53 -12.30 -8.17
CA LEU A 79 6.28 -12.39 -9.42
C LEU A 79 7.55 -11.53 -9.42
N PHE A 80 7.48 -10.26 -8.95
CA PHE A 80 8.67 -9.41 -8.90
C PHE A 80 9.76 -10.04 -8.04
N ASN A 81 9.43 -10.54 -6.85
CA ASN A 81 10.40 -11.21 -5.99
C ASN A 81 10.91 -12.52 -6.60
N ALA A 82 10.01 -13.36 -7.14
CA ALA A 82 10.39 -14.64 -7.70
C ALA A 82 11.28 -14.51 -8.96
N PHE A 83 11.13 -13.45 -9.77
CA PHE A 83 11.97 -13.23 -10.94
C PHE A 83 13.26 -12.46 -10.60
N VAL A 84 13.13 -11.38 -9.84
CA VAL A 84 14.23 -10.42 -9.62
C VAL A 84 15.25 -10.97 -8.62
N ILE A 85 14.81 -11.49 -7.48
CA ILE A 85 15.75 -11.93 -6.44
C ILE A 85 16.61 -13.12 -6.90
N PRO A 86 16.06 -14.19 -7.50
CA PRO A 86 16.88 -15.26 -8.08
C PRO A 86 17.85 -14.78 -9.16
N ALA A 87 17.44 -13.81 -9.99
CA ALA A 87 18.35 -13.28 -11.02
C ALA A 87 19.54 -12.55 -10.39
N VAL A 88 19.31 -11.78 -9.32
CA VAL A 88 20.39 -11.13 -8.56
C VAL A 88 21.31 -12.16 -7.92
N ILE A 89 20.75 -13.14 -7.21
CA ILE A 89 21.52 -14.16 -6.50
C ILE A 89 22.37 -14.96 -7.49
N VAL A 90 21.76 -15.48 -8.55
CA VAL A 90 22.42 -16.43 -9.47
C VAL A 90 23.37 -15.74 -10.42
N PHE A 91 23.00 -14.59 -11.02
CA PHE A 91 23.79 -13.99 -12.10
C PHE A 91 24.68 -12.83 -11.65
N LEU A 92 24.35 -12.17 -10.54
CA LEU A 92 25.12 -11.02 -10.06
C LEU A 92 25.96 -11.33 -8.80
N CYS A 93 25.54 -12.30 -7.99
CA CYS A 93 26.19 -12.61 -6.71
C CYS A 93 26.91 -13.97 -6.72
N SER A 94 26.54 -14.91 -7.59
CA SER A 94 27.19 -16.22 -7.70
C SER A 94 28.29 -16.22 -8.75
N GLU A 95 29.34 -17.01 -8.53
CA GLU A 95 30.47 -17.16 -9.43
C GLU A 95 30.59 -18.61 -9.93
N GLY A 96 31.13 -18.77 -11.14
CA GLY A 96 31.49 -20.07 -11.69
C GLY A 96 30.31 -20.99 -12.03
N ALA A 97 30.39 -22.25 -11.59
CA ALA A 97 29.41 -23.29 -11.92
C ALA A 97 28.02 -23.05 -11.34
N ASP A 98 27.89 -22.19 -10.33
CA ASP A 98 26.60 -21.88 -9.69
C ASP A 98 25.78 -20.86 -10.49
N ALA A 99 26.42 -20.11 -11.38
CA ALA A 99 25.76 -19.13 -12.25
C ALA A 99 25.11 -19.78 -13.48
N THR A 100 24.23 -20.76 -13.27
CA THR A 100 23.59 -21.51 -14.36
C THR A 100 22.09 -21.23 -14.45
N ILE A 101 21.54 -21.40 -15.67
CA ILE A 101 20.11 -21.24 -15.90
C ILE A 101 19.29 -22.29 -15.14
N ALA A 102 19.83 -23.47 -14.89
CA ALA A 102 19.18 -24.51 -14.11
C ALA A 102 19.04 -24.10 -12.62
N VAL A 103 20.11 -23.52 -12.04
CA VAL A 103 20.09 -22.97 -10.67
C VAL A 103 19.12 -21.80 -10.58
N TYR A 104 19.06 -20.94 -11.60
CA TYR A 104 18.08 -19.87 -11.65
C TYR A 104 16.63 -20.40 -11.55
N TRP A 105 16.26 -21.37 -12.37
CA TRP A 105 14.89 -21.89 -12.37
C TRP A 105 14.52 -22.65 -11.08
N THR A 106 15.45 -23.35 -10.47
CA THR A 106 15.21 -24.00 -9.17
C THR A 106 15.03 -22.97 -8.05
N THR A 107 15.84 -21.93 -8.04
CA THR A 107 15.73 -20.80 -7.10
C THR A 107 14.44 -20.03 -7.32
N PHE A 108 14.08 -19.74 -8.57
CA PHE A 108 12.81 -19.11 -8.95
C PHE A 108 11.60 -19.90 -8.40
N ALA A 109 11.57 -21.23 -8.63
CA ALA A 109 10.47 -22.06 -8.15
C ALA A 109 10.35 -22.05 -6.62
N SER A 110 11.49 -22.07 -5.93
CA SER A 110 11.55 -21.97 -4.47
C SER A 110 11.01 -20.63 -3.96
N PHE A 111 11.45 -19.51 -4.57
CA PHE A 111 10.92 -18.17 -4.23
C PHE A 111 9.45 -18.05 -4.55
N LEU A 112 9.00 -18.50 -5.72
CA LEU A 112 7.59 -18.47 -6.12
C LEU A 112 6.70 -19.17 -5.08
N LEU A 113 7.10 -20.34 -4.62
CA LEU A 113 6.38 -21.09 -3.60
C LEU A 113 6.37 -20.36 -2.26
N THR A 114 7.54 -19.93 -1.80
CA THR A 114 7.70 -19.24 -0.51
C THR A 114 6.93 -17.92 -0.48
N GLU A 115 7.06 -17.10 -1.52
CA GLU A 115 6.33 -15.83 -1.65
C GLU A 115 4.81 -16.05 -1.68
N THR A 116 4.35 -17.08 -2.40
CA THR A 116 2.92 -17.42 -2.43
C THR A 116 2.40 -17.73 -1.04
N VAL A 117 3.14 -18.55 -0.27
CA VAL A 117 2.75 -18.90 1.11
C VAL A 117 2.69 -17.65 2.00
N TRP A 118 3.69 -16.77 1.94
CA TRP A 118 3.74 -15.59 2.80
C TRP A 118 2.74 -14.51 2.37
N VAL A 119 2.67 -14.19 1.08
CA VAL A 119 1.79 -13.12 0.56
C VAL A 119 0.33 -13.53 0.66
N ILE A 120 -0.03 -14.73 0.23
CA ILE A 120 -1.42 -15.17 0.26
C ILE A 120 -1.79 -15.70 1.65
N GLY A 121 -0.93 -16.52 2.28
CA GLY A 121 -1.21 -17.13 3.57
C GLY A 121 -1.36 -16.11 4.70
N LEU A 122 -0.38 -15.22 4.88
CA LEU A 122 -0.45 -14.16 5.90
C LEU A 122 -1.13 -12.89 5.41
N GLY A 123 -1.04 -12.58 4.12
CA GLY A 123 -1.67 -11.40 3.55
C GLY A 123 -3.20 -11.49 3.56
N THR A 124 -3.80 -12.68 3.42
CA THR A 124 -5.26 -12.86 3.49
C THR A 124 -5.85 -12.45 4.84
N PRO A 125 -5.36 -12.95 6.00
CA PRO A 125 -5.84 -12.49 7.30
C PRO A 125 -5.55 -11.00 7.54
N LEU A 126 -4.41 -10.48 7.09
CA LEU A 126 -4.11 -9.05 7.16
C LEU A 126 -5.12 -8.22 6.36
N TYR A 127 -5.42 -8.64 5.13
CA TYR A 127 -6.46 -8.01 4.30
C TYR A 127 -7.82 -8.02 5.00
N ALA A 128 -8.22 -9.15 5.57
CA ALA A 128 -9.49 -9.29 6.29
C ALA A 128 -9.55 -8.36 7.52
N PHE A 129 -8.45 -8.28 8.28
CA PHE A 129 -8.32 -7.39 9.42
C PHE A 129 -8.46 -5.91 9.03
N VAL A 130 -7.66 -5.44 8.06
CA VAL A 130 -7.70 -4.04 7.59
C VAL A 130 -9.07 -3.70 7.01
N SER A 131 -9.65 -4.59 6.20
CA SER A 131 -10.98 -4.40 5.61
C SER A 131 -12.06 -4.31 6.71
N GLY A 132 -11.95 -5.12 7.78
CA GLY A 132 -12.84 -5.08 8.94
C GLY A 132 -12.74 -3.76 9.71
N MET A 133 -11.52 -3.28 9.96
CA MET A 133 -11.26 -2.02 10.66
C MET A 133 -11.77 -0.81 9.87
N ARG A 134 -11.60 -0.81 8.54
CA ARG A 134 -12.18 0.22 7.65
C ARG A 134 -13.71 0.26 7.72
N LYS A 135 -14.35 -0.91 7.73
CA LYS A 135 -15.82 -1.00 7.86
C LYS A 135 -16.33 -0.47 9.23
N LYS A 136 -15.55 -0.65 10.28
CA LYS A 136 -15.87 -0.12 11.64
C LYS A 136 -15.59 1.38 11.76
N GLY A 137 -15.04 2.03 10.73
CA GLY A 137 -14.77 3.48 10.74
C GLY A 137 -13.61 3.89 11.64
N VAL A 138 -12.67 2.98 11.94
CA VAL A 138 -11.48 3.32 12.74
C VAL A 138 -10.63 4.32 11.97
N SER A 139 -10.41 5.50 12.56
CA SER A 139 -9.80 6.68 11.91
C SER A 139 -8.42 6.42 11.30
N ALA A 140 -7.64 5.51 11.89
CA ALA A 140 -6.32 5.12 11.36
C ALA A 140 -6.41 4.36 10.02
N PHE A 141 -7.55 3.75 9.71
CA PHE A 141 -7.77 2.95 8.50
C PHE A 141 -8.76 3.58 7.52
N THR A 142 -9.18 4.85 7.76
CA THR A 142 -10.10 5.58 6.90
C THR A 142 -9.34 6.52 5.97
N ASP A 143 -9.78 6.68 4.73
CA ASP A 143 -9.10 7.53 3.75
C ASP A 143 -8.92 8.96 4.26
N SER A 144 -7.72 9.52 4.12
CA SER A 144 -7.33 10.88 4.54
C SER A 144 -8.26 11.96 4.00
N LYS A 145 -8.81 11.79 2.79
CA LYS A 145 -9.78 12.73 2.19
C LYS A 145 -11.09 12.87 2.98
N LYS A 146 -11.49 11.83 3.72
CA LYS A 146 -12.69 11.87 4.55
C LYS A 146 -12.44 12.61 5.88
N LYS A 147 -11.18 12.65 6.32
CA LYS A 147 -10.76 13.33 7.55
C LYS A 147 -10.82 14.86 7.39
N THR A 148 -10.45 15.38 6.22
CA THR A 148 -10.47 16.82 5.94
C THR A 148 -11.90 17.38 5.81
N ALA A 149 -12.85 16.59 5.33
CA ALA A 149 -14.25 17.01 5.22
C ALA A 149 -14.96 17.11 6.60
N HIS A 150 -14.44 16.40 7.62
CA HIS A 150 -15.05 16.39 8.97
C HIS A 150 -14.38 17.41 9.91
N THR A 151 -13.26 18.04 9.49
CA THR A 151 -12.51 19.02 10.28
C THR A 151 -12.63 20.46 9.76
N LEU A 152 -13.43 20.71 8.73
CA LEU A 152 -13.80 22.07 8.40
C LEU A 152 -14.80 22.53 9.47
N PRO A 153 -14.50 23.56 10.27
CA PRO A 153 -15.47 24.19 11.13
C PRO A 153 -16.62 24.63 10.23
N SER A 154 -17.85 24.33 10.64
CA SER A 154 -19.04 24.97 10.05
C SER A 154 -18.77 26.47 10.08
N GLU A 155 -18.58 27.06 8.92
CA GLU A 155 -18.60 28.51 8.76
C GLU A 155 -19.84 28.99 9.51
N THR A 156 -19.58 29.81 10.51
CA THR A 156 -20.57 30.56 11.25
C THR A 156 -21.53 31.16 10.22
N GLN A 157 -22.78 30.71 10.22
CA GLN A 157 -23.85 31.42 9.54
C GLN A 157 -23.86 32.82 10.15
N GLU A 158 -23.32 33.76 9.41
CA GLU A 158 -23.53 35.17 9.65
C GLU A 158 -25.03 35.41 9.57
N SER A 159 -25.62 35.62 10.74
CA SER A 159 -27.00 36.06 10.89
C SER A 159 -27.17 37.35 10.11
N PRO A 160 -28.21 37.49 9.24
CA PRO A 160 -28.47 38.76 8.55
C PRO A 160 -28.61 39.85 9.60
N ALA A 161 -27.80 40.91 9.43
CA ALA A 161 -27.85 42.10 10.25
C ALA A 161 -29.32 42.64 10.33
N GLU A 162 -29.83 42.74 11.55
CA GLU A 162 -31.07 43.41 11.86
C GLU A 162 -31.02 44.88 11.39
N PRO A 163 -31.96 45.37 10.58
CA PRO A 163 -31.93 46.74 10.10
C PRO A 163 -32.10 47.74 11.27
N ALA A 164 -31.18 48.70 11.36
CA ALA A 164 -31.19 49.76 12.37
C ALA A 164 -32.52 50.52 12.38
N PRO A 165 -33.07 50.87 13.59
CA PRO A 165 -34.28 51.62 13.71
C PRO A 165 -34.13 53.05 13.16
N PRO A 166 -35.20 53.66 12.55
CA PRO A 166 -35.12 54.99 11.93
C PRO A 166 -34.96 56.09 12.98
N LEU A 167 -33.96 56.92 12.76
CA LEU A 167 -33.74 58.18 13.45
C LEU A 167 -34.86 59.18 13.10
N SER A 168 -35.93 59.18 13.83
CA SER A 168 -36.86 60.31 13.83
C SER A 168 -37.56 60.40 15.18
N GLN A 169 -37.22 61.40 15.94
CA GLN A 169 -37.94 62.19 16.91
C GLN A 169 -37.09 62.50 18.16
N GLN A 170 -36.14 63.36 17.96
CA GLN A 170 -35.71 64.35 18.93
C GLN A 170 -35.79 65.70 18.28
N ASN A 171 -36.90 66.42 18.50
CA ASN A 171 -36.91 67.84 18.74
C ASN A 171 -38.34 68.37 18.84
N LYS A 172 -38.75 68.84 19.99
CA LYS A 172 -39.30 70.18 20.24
C LYS A 172 -39.96 70.25 21.62
N PRO A 173 -40.12 71.43 22.12
CA PRO A 173 -39.26 72.20 22.98
C PRO A 173 -39.72 72.14 24.44
#